data_bf6108d0c9bdadbc2d5c6276eef1892d
#
_entry.id   bf6108d0c9bdadbc2d5c6276eef1892d
#
_cell.length_a   1.000
_cell.length_b   1.000
_cell.length_c   1.000
_cell.angle_alpha   90.00
_cell.angle_beta   90.00
_cell.angle_gamma   90.00
#
_symmetry.space_group_name_H-M   'P 1'
#
loop_
_entity.id
_entity.type
_entity.pdbx_description
1 polymer ?
#
loop_
_entity_poly.entity_id
_entity_poly.type
_entity_poly.pdbx_seq_one_letter_code
_entity_poly.pdbx_strand_id
1 'polypeptide(L)'
;MKIDDIFRKCIEIPGVSIKRSEFNAELLMKTKEGKGSMTFFQLFPGLTIAYIFINSPTWAAPNLGEDSFIKKGPLLLNYCVTGRCEIILNNGNFVYVKDGDISLTECFAQKQYVYPRRIYEGMELFVDTNTLATESLSLIHI
;
A
#
# COMPACT_ATOMS: atom_id res chain seq x y z
N MET A 1 4.53 -3.49 -12.61
CA MET A 1 4.88 -4.30 -11.45
C MET A 1 3.65 -5.05 -10.94
N LYS A 2 3.80 -6.32 -10.69
CA LYS A 2 2.71 -7.15 -10.20
C LYS A 2 2.56 -7.01 -8.68
N ILE A 3 1.34 -7.12 -8.19
CA ILE A 3 1.06 -7.05 -6.75
C ILE A 3 1.85 -8.12 -5.97
N ASP A 4 2.13 -9.26 -6.60
CA ASP A 4 2.94 -10.32 -6.00
C ASP A 4 4.36 -9.88 -5.66
N ASP A 5 4.93 -8.95 -6.40
CA ASP A 5 6.27 -8.43 -6.12
C ASP A 5 6.25 -7.57 -4.86
N ILE A 6 5.16 -6.84 -4.64
CA ILE A 6 4.95 -6.08 -3.41
C ILE A 6 4.85 -7.03 -2.22
N PHE A 7 4.09 -8.11 -2.35
CA PHE A 7 3.91 -9.09 -1.28
C PHE A 7 5.23 -9.77 -0.91
N ARG A 8 6.05 -10.12 -1.89
CA ARG A 8 7.36 -10.71 -1.61
C ARG A 8 8.25 -9.82 -0.77
N LYS A 9 8.19 -8.52 -1.00
CA LYS A 9 8.95 -7.55 -0.20
C LYS A 9 8.33 -7.33 1.18
N CYS A 10 7.02 -7.35 1.27
CA CYS A 10 6.33 -7.17 2.55
C CYS A 10 6.61 -8.31 3.52
N ILE A 11 6.68 -9.56 3.06
CA ILE A 11 6.96 -10.71 3.93
C ILE A 11 8.40 -10.74 4.48
N GLU A 12 9.30 -9.96 3.91
CA GLU A 12 10.64 -9.78 4.48
C GLU A 12 10.61 -8.94 5.76
N ILE A 13 9.53 -8.20 6.00
CA ILE A 13 9.36 -7.39 7.22
C ILE A 13 9.05 -8.32 8.39
N PRO A 14 9.78 -8.22 9.52
CA PRO A 14 9.49 -9.05 10.69
C PRO A 14 8.05 -8.89 11.17
N GLY A 15 7.39 -10.01 11.44
CA GLY A 15 6.01 -10.03 11.93
C GLY A 15 4.93 -9.94 10.85
N VAL A 16 5.31 -9.88 9.57
CA VAL A 16 4.36 -9.83 8.45
C VAL A 16 4.18 -11.22 7.86
N SER A 17 2.94 -11.62 7.63
CA SER A 17 2.56 -12.85 6.96
C SER A 17 1.49 -12.58 5.91
N ILE A 18 1.33 -13.51 4.96
CA ILE A 18 0.33 -13.40 3.89
C ILE A 18 -0.62 -14.59 3.97
N LYS A 19 -1.91 -14.30 3.87
CA LYS A 19 -2.95 -15.29 3.69
C LYS A 19 -3.64 -15.01 2.36
N ARG A 20 -3.60 -15.99 1.44
CA ARG A 20 -4.23 -15.87 0.12
C ARG A 20 -5.50 -16.67 0.03
N SER A 21 -6.47 -16.12 -0.71
CA SER A 21 -7.66 -16.83 -1.18
C SER A 21 -7.81 -16.62 -2.68
N GLU A 22 -8.85 -17.19 -3.28
CA GLU A 22 -9.10 -17.08 -4.71
C GLU A 22 -9.26 -15.64 -5.19
N PHE A 23 -9.89 -14.78 -4.37
CA PHE A 23 -10.28 -13.42 -4.77
C PHE A 23 -9.51 -12.31 -4.07
N ASN A 24 -8.79 -12.62 -3.00
CA ASN A 24 -8.08 -11.61 -2.24
C ASN A 24 -6.77 -12.12 -1.66
N ALA A 25 -5.98 -11.19 -1.14
CA ALA A 25 -4.81 -11.49 -0.34
C ALA A 25 -4.83 -10.61 0.89
N GLU A 26 -4.45 -11.15 2.03
CA GLU A 26 -4.42 -10.43 3.29
C GLU A 26 -3.02 -10.43 3.85
N LEU A 27 -2.47 -9.25 4.09
CA LEU A 27 -1.25 -9.06 4.85
C LEU A 27 -1.61 -8.89 6.32
N LEU A 28 -0.99 -9.69 7.15
CA LEU A 28 -1.15 -9.64 8.60
C LEU A 28 0.16 -9.20 9.22
N MET A 29 0.12 -8.18 10.06
CA MET A 29 1.26 -7.72 10.84
C MET A 29 0.98 -7.95 12.32
N LYS A 30 1.93 -8.56 13.01
CA LYS A 30 1.89 -8.71 14.45
C LYS A 30 3.29 -8.55 15.03
N THR A 31 3.44 -7.57 15.90
CA THR A 31 4.69 -7.29 16.60
C THR A 31 4.42 -7.11 18.08
N LYS A 32 5.45 -6.87 18.87
CA LYS A 32 5.30 -6.52 20.30
C LYS A 32 4.55 -5.20 20.49
N GLU A 33 4.60 -4.31 19.51
CA GLU A 33 4.02 -2.97 19.59
C GLU A 33 2.55 -2.94 19.19
N GLY A 34 2.11 -3.90 18.37
CA GLY A 34 0.73 -3.92 17.93
C GLY A 34 0.49 -4.88 16.77
N LYS A 35 -0.64 -4.69 16.11
CA LYS A 35 -1.07 -5.51 14.99
C LYS A 35 -1.72 -4.66 13.91
N GLY A 36 -1.81 -5.23 12.72
CA GLY A 36 -2.48 -4.59 11.60
C GLY A 36 -2.81 -5.60 10.52
N SER A 37 -3.65 -5.18 9.60
CA SER A 37 -3.99 -5.97 8.43
C SER A 37 -4.22 -5.08 7.22
N MET A 38 -3.90 -5.62 6.03
CA MET A 38 -4.26 -5.03 4.75
C MET A 38 -4.89 -6.11 3.90
N THR A 39 -6.10 -5.88 3.44
CA THR A 39 -6.80 -6.83 2.57
C THR A 39 -6.86 -6.26 1.16
N PHE A 40 -6.27 -6.98 0.21
CA PHE A 40 -6.13 -6.55 -1.17
C PHE A 40 -7.11 -7.25 -2.08
N PHE A 41 -7.75 -6.48 -2.94
CA PHE A 41 -8.63 -6.98 -4.00
C PHE A 41 -8.17 -6.41 -5.33
N GLN A 42 -7.83 -7.27 -6.27
CA GLN A 42 -7.56 -6.82 -7.62
C GLN A 42 -8.90 -6.69 -8.37
N LEU A 43 -9.28 -5.46 -8.71
CA LEU A 43 -10.53 -5.19 -9.40
C LEU A 43 -10.42 -5.58 -10.88
N PHE A 44 -9.32 -5.21 -11.51
CA PHE A 44 -8.92 -5.63 -12.85
C PHE A 44 -7.42 -5.31 -13.01
N PRO A 45 -6.76 -5.80 -14.08
CA PRO A 45 -5.34 -5.54 -14.26
C PRO A 45 -5.01 -4.05 -14.20
N GLY A 46 -4.08 -3.68 -13.32
CA GLY A 46 -3.66 -2.31 -13.11
C GLY A 46 -4.41 -1.54 -12.03
N LEU A 47 -5.46 -2.11 -11.46
CA LEU A 47 -6.20 -1.46 -10.38
C LEU A 47 -6.44 -2.41 -9.22
N THR A 48 -5.81 -2.11 -8.09
CA THR A 48 -5.95 -2.89 -6.85
C THR A 48 -6.42 -1.98 -5.74
N ILE A 49 -7.39 -2.43 -4.98
CA ILE A 49 -7.87 -1.73 -3.78
C ILE A 49 -7.43 -2.49 -2.54
N ALA A 50 -7.05 -1.78 -1.49
CA ALA A 50 -6.71 -2.37 -0.21
C ALA A 50 -7.48 -1.69 0.91
N TYR A 51 -7.94 -2.49 1.86
CA TYR A 51 -8.49 -2.02 3.12
C TYR A 51 -7.46 -2.21 4.21
N ILE A 52 -7.23 -1.18 5.01
CA ILE A 52 -6.18 -1.14 6.02
C ILE A 52 -6.80 -0.95 7.39
N PHE A 53 -6.43 -1.80 8.32
CA PHE A 53 -6.72 -1.63 9.74
C PHE A 53 -5.43 -1.76 10.52
N ILE A 54 -5.11 -0.74 11.31
CA ILE A 54 -3.88 -0.69 12.11
C ILE A 54 -4.25 -0.43 13.58
N ASN A 55 -3.62 -1.18 14.46
CA ASN A 55 -3.57 -0.90 15.89
C ASN A 55 -2.11 -1.05 16.33
N SER A 56 -1.30 -0.09 15.94
CA SER A 56 0.13 -0.06 16.21
C SER A 56 0.63 1.38 16.02
N PRO A 57 1.68 1.80 16.74
CA PRO A 57 2.23 3.14 16.53
C PRO A 57 2.93 3.31 15.20
N THR A 58 3.41 2.24 14.59
CA THR A 58 4.15 2.30 13.34
C THR A 58 3.87 1.09 12.45
N TRP A 59 4.14 1.24 11.16
CA TRP A 59 4.21 0.17 10.20
C TRP A 59 5.42 0.42 9.30
N ALA A 60 6.27 -0.59 9.14
CA ALA A 60 7.40 -0.47 8.24
C ALA A 60 6.94 -0.59 6.78
N ALA A 61 7.36 0.34 5.95
CA ALA A 61 7.18 0.20 4.51
C ALA A 61 8.14 -0.86 3.97
N PRO A 62 7.76 -1.61 2.93
CA PRO A 62 8.67 -2.54 2.30
C PRO A 62 9.87 -1.76 1.74
N ASN A 63 11.08 -2.21 2.08
CA ASN A 63 12.28 -1.64 1.50
C ASN A 63 12.46 -2.23 0.11
N LEU A 64 12.07 -1.47 -0.89
CA LEU A 64 12.24 -1.87 -2.29
C LEU A 64 13.64 -1.57 -2.79
N GLY A 65 14.46 -1.03 -1.90
CA GLY A 65 15.86 -0.80 -2.15
C GLY A 65 16.12 0.28 -3.18
N GLU A 66 17.39 0.41 -3.50
CA GLU A 66 17.86 1.20 -4.62
C GLU A 66 17.68 0.43 -5.94
N ASP A 67 16.72 -0.49 -5.97
CA ASP A 67 16.46 -1.33 -7.12
C ASP A 67 16.03 -0.44 -8.28
N SER A 68 16.97 -0.21 -9.16
CA SER A 68 16.82 0.64 -10.34
C SER A 68 15.74 0.15 -11.30
N PHE A 69 15.20 -1.05 -11.07
CA PHE A 69 14.10 -1.60 -11.85
C PHE A 69 12.74 -0.95 -11.57
N ILE A 70 12.62 -0.25 -10.42
CA ILE A 70 11.35 0.34 -10.00
C ILE A 70 11.46 1.86 -10.08
N LYS A 71 11.79 2.37 -11.25
CA LYS A 71 11.90 3.82 -11.47
C LYS A 71 10.55 4.54 -11.45
N LYS A 72 9.47 3.83 -11.72
CA LYS A 72 8.11 4.36 -11.67
C LYS A 72 7.17 3.25 -11.18
N GLY A 73 6.90 3.24 -9.89
CA GLY A 73 5.90 2.37 -9.32
C GLY A 73 4.48 2.85 -9.66
N PRO A 74 3.47 2.06 -9.30
CA PRO A 74 2.10 2.50 -9.38
C PRO A 74 1.87 3.75 -8.55
N LEU A 75 0.87 4.51 -8.90
CA LEU A 75 0.36 5.58 -8.06
C LEU A 75 -0.39 4.97 -6.89
N LEU A 76 -0.22 5.56 -5.72
CA LEU A 76 -0.89 5.16 -4.50
C LEU A 76 -1.77 6.29 -4.00
N LEU A 77 -3.08 6.06 -4.04
CA LEU A 77 -4.05 6.98 -3.46
C LEU A 77 -4.45 6.43 -2.11
N ASN A 78 -4.22 7.20 -1.06
CA ASN A 78 -4.59 6.87 0.32
C ASN A 78 -5.82 7.67 0.73
N TYR A 79 -6.83 6.99 1.25
CA TYR A 79 -7.99 7.60 1.87
C TYR A 79 -8.05 7.20 3.33
N CYS A 80 -8.02 8.18 4.23
CA CYS A 80 -8.14 7.94 5.67
C CYS A 80 -9.62 7.92 6.06
N VAL A 81 -10.13 6.77 6.48
CA VAL A 81 -11.49 6.64 7.00
C VAL A 81 -11.54 7.20 8.41
N THR A 82 -10.63 6.77 9.28
CA THR A 82 -10.53 7.27 10.66
C THR A 82 -9.10 7.13 11.17
N GLY A 83 -8.68 8.08 11.96
CA GLY A 83 -7.36 8.10 12.59
C GLY A 83 -6.44 9.16 12.00
N ARG A 84 -5.15 8.94 12.17
CA ARG A 84 -4.10 9.79 11.62
C ARG A 84 -2.92 8.94 11.20
N CYS A 85 -2.39 9.20 10.03
CA CYS A 85 -1.20 8.56 9.52
C CYS A 85 -0.21 9.61 9.04
N GLU A 86 1.03 9.49 9.49
CA GLU A 86 2.16 10.27 9.00
C GLU A 86 3.02 9.36 8.13
N ILE A 87 3.13 9.70 6.85
CA ILE A 87 3.87 8.92 5.87
C ILE A 87 5.22 9.60 5.67
N ILE A 88 6.28 8.93 6.09
CA ILE A 88 7.65 9.41 5.92
C ILE A 88 8.15 8.92 4.57
N LEU A 89 8.59 9.85 3.74
CA LEU A 89 9.09 9.56 2.40
C LEU A 89 10.59 9.35 2.39
N ASN A 90 11.10 8.65 1.39
CA ASN A 90 12.52 8.36 1.24
C ASN A 90 13.39 9.61 1.12
N ASN A 91 12.83 10.70 0.62
CA ASN A 91 13.56 11.97 0.48
C ASN A 91 13.60 12.81 1.76
N GLY A 92 13.07 12.28 2.89
CA GLY A 92 13.02 12.99 4.16
C GLY A 92 11.79 13.85 4.37
N ASN A 93 10.98 14.09 3.34
CA ASN A 93 9.71 14.77 3.47
C ASN A 93 8.67 13.84 4.08
N PHE A 94 7.60 14.41 4.58
CA PHE A 94 6.49 13.60 5.06
C PHE A 94 5.15 14.18 4.60
N VAL A 95 4.17 13.30 4.50
CA VAL A 95 2.78 13.62 4.22
C VAL A 95 1.96 13.07 5.38
N TYR A 96 0.94 13.77 5.81
CA TYR A 96 0.03 13.21 6.78
C TYR A 96 -1.41 13.27 6.30
N VAL A 97 -2.20 12.31 6.76
CA VAL A 97 -3.64 12.24 6.50
C VAL A 97 -4.36 12.03 7.82
N LYS A 98 -5.53 12.59 7.93
CA LYS A 98 -6.47 12.42 9.05
C LYS A 98 -7.85 12.10 8.48
N ASP A 99 -8.84 11.92 9.35
CA ASP A 99 -10.19 11.53 8.96
C ASP A 99 -10.70 12.28 7.73
N GLY A 100 -11.00 11.54 6.67
CA GLY A 100 -11.54 12.08 5.42
C GLY A 100 -10.51 12.61 4.42
N ASP A 101 -9.24 12.67 4.78
CA ASP A 101 -8.19 13.17 3.89
C ASP A 101 -7.80 12.13 2.84
N ILE A 102 -7.37 12.65 1.69
CA ILE A 102 -6.82 11.84 0.59
C ILE A 102 -5.40 12.33 0.31
N SER A 103 -4.48 11.39 0.11
CA SER A 103 -3.14 11.70 -0.39
C SER A 103 -2.83 10.90 -1.64
N LEU A 104 -2.00 11.44 -2.50
CA LEU A 104 -1.52 10.78 -3.71
C LEU A 104 0.00 10.79 -3.70
N THR A 105 0.59 9.60 -3.76
CA THR A 105 2.05 9.43 -3.81
C THR A 105 2.40 8.35 -4.81
N GLU A 106 3.69 8.28 -5.17
CA GLU A 106 4.20 7.08 -5.85
C GLU A 106 4.29 5.95 -4.84
N CYS A 107 3.89 4.74 -5.25
CA CYS A 107 3.84 3.56 -4.40
C CYS A 107 5.22 3.32 -3.89
N PHE A 108 6.17 3.35 -3.75
CA PHE A 108 7.51 3.03 -3.25
C PHE A 108 8.29 4.25 -2.78
N ALA A 109 7.64 5.40 -2.70
CA ALA A 109 8.25 6.58 -2.14
C ALA A 109 8.28 6.56 -0.61
N GLN A 110 7.54 5.64 0.01
CA GLN A 110 7.38 5.58 1.46
C GLN A 110 8.51 4.81 2.13
N LYS A 111 8.99 5.35 3.24
CA LYS A 111 9.98 4.72 4.11
C LYS A 111 9.33 4.09 5.34
N GLN A 112 8.39 4.79 5.93
CA GLN A 112 7.75 4.38 7.17
C GLN A 112 6.39 5.04 7.32
N TYR A 113 5.49 4.36 8.02
CA TYR A 113 4.19 4.89 8.43
C TYR A 113 4.17 5.04 9.94
N VAL A 114 3.69 6.19 10.43
CA VAL A 114 3.53 6.47 11.86
C VAL A 114 2.05 6.74 12.13
N TYR A 115 1.51 6.10 13.14
CA TYR A 115 0.11 6.24 13.54
C TYR A 115 0.04 6.81 14.96
N PRO A 116 -0.03 8.16 15.11
CA PRO A 116 0.05 8.79 16.43
C PRO A 116 -1.06 8.35 17.40
N ARG A 117 -2.22 7.94 16.87
CA ARG A 117 -3.34 7.45 17.68
C ARG A 117 -3.43 5.93 17.73
N ARG A 118 -2.47 5.20 17.16
CA ARG A 118 -2.42 3.74 17.04
C ARG A 118 -3.51 3.16 16.17
N ILE A 119 -4.77 3.54 16.37
CA ILE A 119 -5.91 3.06 15.60
C ILE A 119 -6.01 3.86 14.31
N TYR A 120 -5.99 3.15 13.19
CA TYR A 120 -6.11 3.72 11.86
C TYR A 120 -6.89 2.78 10.96
N GLU A 121 -7.86 3.33 10.25
CA GLU A 121 -8.59 2.64 9.21
C GLU A 121 -8.50 3.45 7.92
N GLY A 122 -8.20 2.79 6.83
CA GLY A 122 -8.05 3.46 5.55
C GLY A 122 -8.30 2.56 4.37
N MET A 123 -8.28 3.18 3.20
CA MET A 123 -8.33 2.50 1.91
C MET A 123 -7.20 3.01 1.05
N GLU A 124 -6.61 2.10 0.28
CA GLU A 124 -5.59 2.45 -0.71
C GLU A 124 -6.02 1.97 -2.07
N LEU A 125 -5.75 2.80 -3.08
CA LEU A 125 -5.87 2.43 -4.48
C LEU A 125 -4.47 2.40 -5.09
N PHE A 126 -4.09 1.24 -5.63
CA PHE A 126 -2.85 1.07 -6.39
C PHE A 126 -3.20 1.14 -7.86
N VAL A 127 -2.69 2.14 -8.54
CA VAL A 127 -3.02 2.42 -9.94
C VAL A 127 -1.76 2.29 -10.79
N ASP A 128 -1.66 1.21 -11.55
CA ASP A 128 -0.61 1.03 -12.55
C ASP A 128 -1.09 1.62 -13.87
N THR A 129 -0.69 2.86 -14.12
CA THR A 129 -1.15 3.60 -15.30
C THR A 129 -0.74 2.96 -16.62
N ASN A 130 0.41 2.30 -16.66
CA ASN A 130 0.87 1.61 -17.87
C ASN A 130 -0.01 0.41 -18.19
N THR A 131 -0.31 -0.41 -17.19
CA THR A 131 -1.19 -1.57 -17.37
C THR A 131 -2.59 -1.13 -17.72
N LEU A 132 -3.13 -0.10 -17.06
CA LEU A 132 -4.47 0.43 -17.37
C LEU A 132 -4.54 0.98 -18.79
N ALA A 133 -3.54 1.69 -19.25
CA ALA A 133 -3.51 2.23 -20.61
C ALA A 133 -3.51 1.09 -21.63
N THR A 134 -2.73 0.04 -21.42
CA THR A 134 -2.68 -1.13 -22.30
C THR A 134 -4.03 -1.84 -22.36
N GLU A 135 -4.66 -2.09 -21.22
CA GLU A 135 -5.97 -2.73 -21.15
C GLU A 135 -7.07 -1.87 -21.77
N SER A 136 -7.02 -0.57 -21.55
CA SER A 136 -7.98 0.36 -22.16
C SER A 136 -7.87 0.39 -23.68
N LEU A 137 -6.66 0.38 -24.22
CA LEU A 137 -6.43 0.31 -25.67
C LEU A 137 -6.94 -1.02 -26.24
N SER A 138 -6.74 -2.11 -25.52
CA SER A 138 -7.28 -3.43 -25.89
C SER A 138 -8.81 -3.42 -25.99
N LEU A 139 -9.49 -2.75 -25.06
CA LEU A 139 -10.93 -2.62 -25.06
C LEU A 139 -11.45 -1.74 -26.22
N ILE A 140 -10.72 -0.73 -26.62
CA ILE A 140 -11.11 0.18 -27.72
C ILE A 140 -11.04 -0.53 -29.08
N HIS A 141 -10.20 -1.52 -29.21
CA HIS A 141 -9.97 -2.24 -30.45
C HIS A 141 -10.85 -3.49 -30.65
N ILE A 142 -11.76 -3.74 -29.72
CA ILE A 142 -12.72 -4.84 -29.85
C ILE A 142 -13.89 -4.40 -30.78
#